data_099e4b25c6fd10902fac87b9e85a60d0
#
_entry.id   099e4b25c6fd10902fac87b9e85a60d0
#
_cell.length_a   1.000
_cell.length_b   1.000
_cell.length_c   1.000
_cell.angle_alpha   90.00
_cell.angle_beta   90.00
_cell.angle_gamma   90.00
#
_symmetry.space_group_name_H-M   'P 1'
#
loop_
_entity.id
_entity.type
_entity.pdbx_description
1 polymer ?
#
loop_
_entity_poly.entity_id
_entity_poly.type
_entity_poly.pdbx_seq_one_letter_code
_entity_poly.pdbx_strand_id
1 'polypeptide(L)'
;MKIVKVGDTQQAACHQCKRFENVTYKLRDVPFSDGKGVVKNVLVGVCDCCDSVAVLPHQSTPVVRKQLQTQRRALESRVPAHMVDILNLASVEISGGTEFVPGLIKFYIHSLSTNDISPRGISKYLGSELARGKSQKRISIKGRLVAKEFDHLKKVTKINSTTDLIKGVVLKINDDVLVNKKLKTIKALKNIVAATI
;
A
#
# COMPACT_ATOMS: atom_id res chain seq x y z
N MET A 1 12.42 23.25 9.81
CA MET A 1 13.22 22.18 9.15
C MET A 1 14.08 22.84 8.09
N LYS A 2 15.40 22.61 8.11
CA LYS A 2 16.32 23.21 7.11
C LYS A 2 16.29 22.35 5.83
N ILE A 3 16.06 22.98 4.69
CA ILE A 3 16.16 22.33 3.36
C ILE A 3 17.60 22.52 2.89
N VAL A 4 18.22 21.46 2.40
CA VAL A 4 19.59 21.45 1.86
C VAL A 4 19.58 21.22 0.36
N LYS A 5 20.57 21.72 -0.34
CA LYS A 5 20.75 21.61 -1.80
C LYS A 5 22.00 20.80 -2.12
N VAL A 6 22.10 20.33 -3.36
CA VAL A 6 23.34 19.75 -3.87
C VAL A 6 24.47 20.78 -3.75
N GLY A 7 25.60 20.37 -3.19
CA GLY A 7 26.77 21.24 -2.94
C GLY A 7 26.78 21.93 -1.56
N ASP A 8 25.66 21.93 -0.83
CA ASP A 8 25.67 22.44 0.55
C ASP A 8 26.58 21.54 1.41
N THR A 9 27.21 22.16 2.43
CA THR A 9 28.10 21.47 3.35
C THR A 9 27.64 21.62 4.80
N GLN A 10 27.93 20.63 5.62
CA GLN A 10 27.78 20.70 7.06
C GLN A 10 28.73 19.72 7.75
N GLN A 11 28.89 19.87 9.07
CA GLN A 11 29.57 18.85 9.88
C GLN A 11 28.59 17.78 10.34
N ALA A 12 28.99 16.50 10.22
CA ALA A 12 28.23 15.37 10.68
C ALA A 12 29.12 14.21 11.16
N ALA A 13 28.59 13.39 12.06
CA ALA A 13 29.29 12.19 12.51
C ALA A 13 29.36 11.16 11.37
N CYS A 14 30.56 10.78 10.99
CA CYS A 14 30.80 9.74 10.00
C CYS A 14 31.04 8.41 10.71
N HIS A 15 30.22 7.39 10.40
CA HIS A 15 30.36 6.05 10.97
C HIS A 15 31.66 5.35 10.57
N GLN A 16 32.17 5.61 9.38
CA GLN A 16 33.42 5.03 8.88
C GLN A 16 34.65 5.70 9.52
N CYS A 17 34.67 7.04 9.57
CA CYS A 17 35.76 7.80 10.18
C CYS A 17 35.70 7.83 11.71
N LYS A 18 34.56 7.46 12.31
CA LYS A 18 34.29 7.49 13.78
C LYS A 18 34.49 8.85 14.44
N ARG A 19 34.37 9.94 13.68
CA ARG A 19 34.50 11.33 14.13
C ARG A 19 33.60 12.26 13.33
N PHE A 20 33.45 13.50 13.79
CA PHE A 20 32.79 14.54 13.02
C PHE A 20 33.66 14.95 11.83
N GLU A 21 33.07 14.96 10.65
CA GLU A 21 33.72 15.33 9.39
C GLU A 21 32.82 16.29 8.61
N ASN A 22 33.44 17.00 7.68
CA ASN A 22 32.67 17.75 6.69
C ASN A 22 31.98 16.79 5.75
N VAL A 23 30.72 17.04 5.49
CA VAL A 23 29.91 16.29 4.52
C VAL A 23 29.36 17.23 3.49
N THR A 24 29.48 16.85 2.23
CA THR A 24 28.93 17.57 1.07
C THR A 24 27.66 16.84 0.59
N TYR A 25 26.56 17.57 0.37
CA TYR A 25 25.32 16.99 -0.13
C TYR A 25 25.42 16.73 -1.64
N LYS A 26 25.26 15.45 -2.01
CA LYS A 26 25.32 14.95 -3.40
C LYS A 26 24.16 14.02 -3.68
N LEU A 27 23.77 13.89 -4.95
CA LEU A 27 22.84 12.86 -5.39
C LEU A 27 23.60 11.54 -5.55
N ARG A 28 23.15 10.49 -4.85
CA ARG A 28 23.77 9.16 -4.90
C ARG A 28 22.74 8.03 -4.87
N ASP A 29 23.16 6.90 -5.37
CA ASP A 29 22.47 5.63 -5.19
C ASP A 29 22.89 5.05 -3.83
N VAL A 30 21.90 4.75 -2.97
CA VAL A 30 22.15 4.28 -1.60
C VAL A 30 21.47 2.93 -1.38
N PRO A 31 22.23 1.89 -0.99
CA PRO A 31 21.64 0.60 -0.66
C PRO A 31 20.79 0.71 0.62
N PHE A 32 19.71 -0.09 0.68
CA PHE A 32 18.98 -0.24 1.94
C PHE A 32 19.81 -1.00 2.96
N SER A 33 19.59 -0.71 4.25
CA SER A 33 20.29 -1.37 5.36
C SER A 33 20.04 -2.88 5.45
N ASP A 34 18.95 -3.37 4.84
CA ASP A 34 18.62 -4.80 4.75
C ASP A 34 19.26 -5.51 3.53
N GLY A 35 20.04 -4.79 2.74
CA GLY A 35 20.71 -5.29 1.54
C GLY A 35 19.77 -5.64 0.37
N LYS A 36 18.46 -5.40 0.49
CA LYS A 36 17.46 -5.81 -0.51
C LYS A 36 17.05 -4.69 -1.47
N GLY A 37 18.04 -4.02 -2.06
CA GLY A 37 17.79 -3.02 -3.09
C GLY A 37 18.51 -1.70 -2.85
N VAL A 38 18.32 -0.77 -3.77
CA VAL A 38 19.01 0.51 -3.83
C VAL A 38 18.01 1.62 -4.09
N VAL A 39 18.12 2.71 -3.35
CA VAL A 39 17.42 3.96 -3.66
C VAL A 39 18.27 4.72 -4.64
N LYS A 40 17.71 4.99 -5.81
CA LYS A 40 18.43 5.69 -6.87
C LYS A 40 18.30 7.19 -6.75
N ASN A 41 19.40 7.90 -7.04
CA ASN A 41 19.45 9.35 -7.21
C ASN A 41 18.83 10.13 -6.04
N VAL A 42 19.20 9.77 -4.81
CA VAL A 42 18.71 10.43 -3.61
C VAL A 42 19.76 11.43 -3.06
N LEU A 43 19.30 12.58 -2.59
CA LEU A 43 20.16 13.58 -1.96
C LEU A 43 20.62 13.05 -0.59
N VAL A 44 21.92 12.93 -0.40
CA VAL A 44 22.58 12.48 0.84
C VAL A 44 23.81 13.29 1.13
N GLY A 45 24.15 13.44 2.40
CA GLY A 45 25.43 14.00 2.83
C GLY A 45 26.52 12.93 2.78
N VAL A 46 27.51 13.17 1.95
CA VAL A 46 28.66 12.27 1.73
C VAL A 46 29.85 12.82 2.47
N CYS A 47 30.53 12.00 3.24
CA CYS A 47 31.74 12.37 3.95
C CYS A 47 32.85 12.75 2.98
N ASP A 48 33.43 13.90 3.13
CA ASP A 48 34.51 14.41 2.25
C ASP A 48 35.82 13.65 2.46
N CYS A 49 35.99 12.96 3.60
CA CYS A 49 37.18 12.19 3.92
C CYS A 49 37.14 10.75 3.32
N CYS A 50 36.06 10.02 3.49
CA CYS A 50 35.98 8.58 3.14
C CYS A 50 34.93 8.28 2.06
N ASP A 51 34.27 9.27 1.50
CA ASP A 51 33.23 9.17 0.45
C ASP A 51 32.01 8.27 0.82
N SER A 52 31.84 7.96 2.11
CA SER A 52 30.69 7.20 2.59
C SER A 52 29.47 8.12 2.84
N VAL A 53 28.28 7.55 2.74
CA VAL A 53 27.06 8.28 3.11
C VAL A 53 27.01 8.40 4.63
N ALA A 54 27.09 9.64 5.13
CA ALA A 54 27.05 9.95 6.56
C ALA A 54 25.67 10.46 7.02
N VAL A 55 24.95 11.19 6.16
CA VAL A 55 23.66 11.82 6.51
C VAL A 55 22.60 11.60 5.45
N LEU A 56 21.42 11.21 5.89
CA LEU A 56 20.20 11.25 5.07
C LEU A 56 19.36 12.47 5.53
N PRO A 57 19.28 13.56 4.73
CA PRO A 57 18.48 14.71 5.10
C PRO A 57 16.98 14.36 5.14
N HIS A 58 16.26 15.05 6.01
CA HIS A 58 14.84 14.74 6.26
C HIS A 58 13.98 14.82 4.99
N GLN A 59 14.32 15.76 4.08
CA GLN A 59 13.66 15.94 2.79
C GLN A 59 13.80 14.73 1.85
N SER A 60 14.82 13.90 2.00
CA SER A 60 15.02 12.67 1.20
C SER A 60 14.27 11.46 1.75
N THR A 61 13.83 11.51 3.00
CA THR A 61 13.12 10.41 3.66
C THR A 61 11.85 9.95 2.90
N PRO A 62 11.00 10.84 2.33
CA PRO A 62 9.82 10.43 1.58
C PRO A 62 10.16 9.60 0.34
N VAL A 63 11.23 9.97 -0.39
CA VAL A 63 11.68 9.25 -1.59
C VAL A 63 12.19 7.86 -1.21
N VAL A 64 13.01 7.76 -0.17
CA VAL A 64 13.52 6.48 0.36
C VAL A 64 12.36 5.58 0.79
N ARG A 65 11.39 6.13 1.54
CA ARG A 65 10.19 5.38 1.96
C ARG A 65 9.36 4.92 0.78
N LYS A 66 9.17 5.74 -0.25
CA LYS A 66 8.42 5.37 -1.45
C LYS A 66 9.08 4.20 -2.17
N GLN A 67 10.40 4.23 -2.36
CA GLN A 67 11.12 3.14 -3.03
C GLN A 67 11.15 1.85 -2.20
N LEU A 68 11.35 1.92 -0.90
CA LEU A 68 11.23 0.77 0.00
C LEU A 68 9.85 0.10 -0.09
N GLN A 69 8.81 0.86 -0.35
CA GLN A 69 7.43 0.36 -0.48
C GLN A 69 7.15 -0.29 -1.83
N THR A 70 7.74 0.22 -2.93
CA THR A 70 7.59 -0.40 -4.26
C THR A 70 8.25 -1.79 -4.31
N GLN A 71 9.24 -2.04 -3.46
CA GLN A 71 9.89 -3.35 -3.33
C GLN A 71 9.10 -4.36 -2.47
N ARG A 72 8.08 -3.93 -1.72
CA ARG A 72 7.23 -4.84 -0.95
C ARG A 72 6.36 -5.64 -1.90
N ARG A 73 6.28 -6.96 -1.67
CA ARG A 73 5.42 -7.86 -2.44
C ARG A 73 3.98 -7.34 -2.44
N ALA A 74 3.40 -7.23 -3.65
CA ALA A 74 1.98 -6.98 -3.79
C ALA A 74 1.20 -8.12 -3.13
N LEU A 75 0.05 -7.80 -2.53
CA LEU A 75 -0.93 -8.81 -2.16
C LEU A 75 -1.55 -9.35 -3.45
N GLU A 76 -1.29 -10.61 -3.75
CA GLU A 76 -1.75 -11.25 -4.97
C GLU A 76 -2.69 -12.41 -4.66
N SER A 77 -3.74 -12.50 -5.42
CA SER A 77 -4.69 -13.61 -5.37
C SER A 77 -5.28 -13.87 -6.74
N ARG A 78 -5.80 -15.08 -6.92
CA ARG A 78 -6.61 -15.43 -8.08
C ARG A 78 -8.04 -15.64 -7.64
N VAL A 79 -8.97 -15.08 -8.40
CA VAL A 79 -10.41 -15.18 -8.14
C VAL A 79 -11.18 -15.61 -9.40
N PRO A 80 -12.42 -16.09 -9.28
CA PRO A 80 -13.31 -16.31 -10.42
C PRO A 80 -13.54 -15.02 -11.22
N ALA A 81 -13.80 -15.14 -12.52
CA ALA A 81 -13.95 -14.00 -13.43
C ALA A 81 -15.08 -13.05 -12.98
N HIS A 82 -16.23 -13.58 -12.61
CA HIS A 82 -17.37 -12.78 -12.15
C HIS A 82 -17.08 -11.92 -10.91
N MET A 83 -16.08 -12.28 -10.08
CA MET A 83 -15.65 -11.42 -8.97
C MET A 83 -14.92 -10.17 -9.45
N VAL A 84 -14.24 -10.24 -10.58
CA VAL A 84 -13.67 -9.04 -11.22
C VAL A 84 -14.78 -8.18 -11.79
N ASP A 85 -15.81 -8.80 -12.38
CA ASP A 85 -16.98 -8.07 -12.87
C ASP A 85 -17.72 -7.35 -11.74
N ILE A 86 -17.89 -7.98 -10.58
CA ILE A 86 -18.43 -7.34 -9.37
C ILE A 86 -17.60 -6.10 -8.99
N LEU A 87 -16.28 -6.20 -8.97
CA LEU A 87 -15.40 -5.08 -8.65
C LEU A 87 -15.52 -3.94 -9.67
N ASN A 88 -15.58 -4.27 -10.95
CA ASN A 88 -15.75 -3.30 -12.02
C ASN A 88 -17.09 -2.58 -11.90
N LEU A 89 -18.19 -3.31 -11.71
CA LEU A 89 -19.53 -2.73 -11.52
C LEU A 89 -19.58 -1.83 -10.28
N ALA A 90 -19.02 -2.28 -9.15
CA ALA A 90 -18.96 -1.48 -7.94
C ALA A 90 -18.09 -0.22 -8.13
N SER A 91 -17.00 -0.30 -8.89
CA SER A 91 -16.17 0.86 -9.22
C SER A 91 -16.95 1.87 -10.09
N VAL A 92 -17.65 1.40 -11.12
CA VAL A 92 -18.48 2.25 -11.99
C VAL A 92 -19.59 2.95 -11.19
N GLU A 93 -20.25 2.27 -10.27
CA GLU A 93 -21.28 2.87 -9.40
C GLU A 93 -20.72 4.01 -8.53
N ILE A 94 -19.45 3.93 -8.14
CA ILE A 94 -18.79 4.90 -7.26
C ILE A 94 -18.14 6.05 -8.04
N SER A 95 -17.36 5.74 -9.10
CA SER A 95 -16.47 6.68 -9.80
C SER A 95 -16.83 6.92 -11.28
N GLY A 96 -17.79 6.17 -11.82
CA GLY A 96 -18.13 6.20 -13.23
C GLY A 96 -17.17 5.40 -14.12
N GLY A 97 -16.07 4.84 -13.59
CA GLY A 97 -15.08 4.06 -14.34
C GLY A 97 -14.54 2.86 -13.54
N THR A 98 -13.65 2.09 -14.16
CA THR A 98 -13.07 0.87 -13.55
C THR A 98 -11.72 1.13 -12.87
N GLU A 99 -11.13 2.32 -13.04
CA GLU A 99 -9.81 2.69 -12.52
C GLU A 99 -9.76 2.70 -10.98
N PHE A 100 -10.90 2.88 -10.34
CA PHE A 100 -10.99 2.94 -8.88
C PHE A 100 -10.99 1.57 -8.20
N VAL A 101 -11.03 0.45 -8.93
CA VAL A 101 -11.00 -0.91 -8.35
C VAL A 101 -9.91 -1.11 -7.31
N PRO A 102 -8.63 -0.71 -7.53
CA PRO A 102 -7.61 -0.83 -6.50
C PRO A 102 -7.89 0.01 -5.26
N GLY A 103 -8.45 1.20 -5.43
CA GLY A 103 -8.87 2.09 -4.34
C GLY A 103 -10.01 1.49 -3.52
N LEU A 104 -11.00 0.95 -4.20
CA LEU A 104 -12.14 0.28 -3.60
C LEU A 104 -11.72 -0.89 -2.70
N ILE A 105 -10.86 -1.78 -3.19
CA ILE A 105 -10.40 -2.93 -2.41
C ILE A 105 -9.57 -2.46 -1.20
N LYS A 106 -8.68 -1.48 -1.37
CA LYS A 106 -7.88 -0.91 -0.27
C LYS A 106 -8.76 -0.29 0.80
N PHE A 107 -9.77 0.47 0.41
CA PHE A 107 -10.75 1.05 1.33
C PHE A 107 -11.41 -0.03 2.19
N TYR A 108 -11.90 -1.11 1.56
CA TYR A 108 -12.53 -2.19 2.30
C TYR A 108 -11.57 -2.95 3.21
N ILE A 109 -10.34 -3.25 2.77
CA ILE A 109 -9.34 -3.87 3.62
C ILE A 109 -9.05 -2.98 4.84
N HIS A 110 -8.89 -1.67 4.63
CA HIS A 110 -8.67 -0.70 5.70
C HIS A 110 -9.87 -0.66 6.66
N SER A 111 -11.06 -0.36 6.15
CA SER A 111 -12.26 -0.19 6.98
C SER A 111 -12.66 -1.45 7.75
N LEU A 112 -12.39 -2.63 7.19
CA LEU A 112 -12.59 -3.90 7.88
C LEU A 112 -11.51 -4.14 8.95
N SER A 113 -10.27 -3.70 8.71
CA SER A 113 -9.19 -3.86 9.68
C SER A 113 -9.30 -2.90 10.86
N THR A 114 -9.84 -1.71 10.65
CA THR A 114 -10.12 -0.70 11.69
C THR A 114 -11.48 -0.89 12.39
N ASN A 115 -12.28 -1.84 11.90
CA ASN A 115 -13.64 -2.10 12.37
C ASN A 115 -14.66 -0.96 12.08
N ASP A 116 -14.34 -0.05 11.18
CA ASP A 116 -15.29 0.96 10.66
C ASP A 116 -16.43 0.30 9.87
N ILE A 117 -16.08 -0.80 9.18
CA ILE A 117 -17.01 -1.79 8.64
C ILE A 117 -16.77 -3.09 9.41
N SER A 118 -17.85 -3.67 9.97
CA SER A 118 -17.70 -4.89 10.75
C SER A 118 -17.14 -6.04 9.92
N PRO A 119 -16.04 -6.67 10.33
CA PRO A 119 -15.48 -7.85 9.68
C PRO A 119 -16.28 -9.13 10.00
N ARG A 120 -17.23 -9.05 10.96
CA ARG A 120 -18.08 -10.17 11.33
C ARG A 120 -18.95 -10.60 10.15
N GLY A 121 -19.02 -11.90 9.91
CA GLY A 121 -19.83 -12.46 8.84
C GLY A 121 -19.19 -12.51 7.46
N ILE A 122 -17.94 -12.05 7.28
CA ILE A 122 -17.21 -12.22 6.01
C ILE A 122 -17.14 -13.70 5.61
N SER A 123 -16.94 -14.60 6.58
CA SER A 123 -16.93 -16.05 6.34
C SER A 123 -18.24 -16.60 5.80
N LYS A 124 -19.38 -15.97 6.09
CA LYS A 124 -20.69 -16.39 5.57
C LYS A 124 -20.79 -16.27 4.05
N TYR A 125 -20.14 -15.25 3.48
CA TYR A 125 -20.11 -15.07 2.03
C TYR A 125 -19.40 -16.21 1.30
N LEU A 126 -18.45 -16.89 1.94
CA LEU A 126 -17.70 -17.99 1.32
C LEU A 126 -18.58 -19.23 1.04
N GLY A 127 -19.70 -19.37 1.73
CA GLY A 127 -20.68 -20.41 1.48
C GLY A 127 -21.63 -20.11 0.29
N SER A 128 -21.61 -18.90 -0.26
CA SER A 128 -22.50 -18.49 -1.34
C SER A 128 -22.07 -19.08 -2.70
N GLU A 129 -23.01 -19.17 -3.62
CA GLU A 129 -22.75 -19.54 -5.02
C GLU A 129 -21.69 -18.64 -5.67
N LEU A 130 -21.74 -17.34 -5.39
CA LEU A 130 -20.77 -16.36 -5.92
C LEU A 130 -19.34 -16.60 -5.42
N ALA A 131 -19.14 -17.35 -4.33
CA ALA A 131 -17.79 -17.70 -3.87
C ALA A 131 -17.15 -18.82 -4.70
N ARG A 132 -17.97 -19.57 -5.46
CA ARG A 132 -17.54 -20.72 -6.22
C ARG A 132 -17.04 -20.34 -7.62
N GLY A 133 -16.31 -21.24 -8.26
CA GLY A 133 -15.81 -21.08 -9.62
C GLY A 133 -14.29 -21.15 -9.75
N LYS A 134 -13.82 -21.33 -10.99
CA LYS A 134 -12.38 -21.38 -11.31
C LYS A 134 -11.72 -20.03 -11.07
N SER A 135 -10.69 -20.01 -10.23
CA SER A 135 -9.89 -18.82 -9.90
C SER A 135 -8.87 -18.51 -11.01
N GLN A 136 -9.32 -17.87 -12.10
CA GLN A 136 -8.54 -17.62 -13.32
C GLN A 136 -8.00 -16.19 -13.38
N LYS A 137 -8.69 -15.21 -12.79
CA LYS A 137 -8.32 -13.81 -12.85
C LYS A 137 -7.43 -13.42 -11.69
N ARG A 138 -6.29 -12.76 -11.98
CA ARG A 138 -5.34 -12.27 -10.98
C ARG A 138 -5.77 -10.91 -10.48
N ILE A 139 -5.81 -10.74 -9.17
CA ILE A 139 -5.91 -9.46 -8.48
C ILE A 139 -4.57 -9.20 -7.83
N SER A 140 -4.01 -8.00 -8.05
CA SER A 140 -2.76 -7.54 -7.45
C SER A 140 -2.97 -6.18 -6.79
N ILE A 141 -2.79 -6.12 -5.48
CA ILE A 141 -3.03 -4.92 -4.66
C ILE A 141 -1.71 -4.47 -4.07
N LYS A 142 -1.26 -3.29 -4.48
CA LYS A 142 -0.06 -2.64 -3.95
C LYS A 142 -0.47 -1.54 -3.00
N GLY A 143 0.14 -1.46 -1.82
CA GLY A 143 -0.14 -0.39 -0.88
C GLY A 143 0.69 -0.47 0.38
N ARG A 144 0.88 0.71 1.01
CA ARG A 144 1.80 0.86 2.15
C ARG A 144 1.40 0.03 3.37
N LEU A 145 0.12 -0.01 3.69
CA LEU A 145 -0.42 -0.66 4.88
C LEU A 145 -1.14 -1.98 4.56
N VAL A 146 -1.46 -2.21 3.28
CA VAL A 146 -2.33 -3.31 2.83
C VAL A 146 -1.90 -4.66 3.39
N ALA A 147 -0.60 -4.98 3.38
CA ALA A 147 -0.13 -6.26 3.88
C ALA A 147 -0.38 -6.42 5.40
N LYS A 148 -0.10 -5.37 6.19
CA LYS A 148 -0.33 -5.40 7.65
C LYS A 148 -1.80 -5.49 8.00
N GLU A 149 -2.63 -4.69 7.32
CA GLU A 149 -4.09 -4.68 7.50
C GLU A 149 -4.70 -6.02 7.09
N PHE A 150 -4.22 -6.60 6.01
CA PHE A 150 -4.66 -7.91 5.54
C PHE A 150 -4.29 -9.04 6.49
N ASP A 151 -3.07 -9.02 7.05
CA ASP A 151 -2.65 -9.99 8.08
C ASP A 151 -3.46 -9.83 9.36
N HIS A 152 -3.81 -8.59 9.74
CA HIS A 152 -4.72 -8.33 10.84
C HIS A 152 -6.11 -8.92 10.58
N LEU A 153 -6.66 -8.69 9.38
CA LEU A 153 -7.95 -9.26 8.97
C LEU A 153 -7.96 -10.78 9.02
N LYS A 154 -6.91 -11.47 8.58
CA LYS A 154 -6.80 -12.93 8.71
C LYS A 154 -7.00 -13.38 10.16
N LYS A 155 -6.37 -12.69 11.11
CA LYS A 155 -6.48 -13.00 12.54
C LYS A 155 -7.90 -12.76 13.06
N VAL A 156 -8.50 -11.61 12.73
CA VAL A 156 -9.84 -11.22 13.20
C VAL A 156 -10.94 -12.12 12.61
N THR A 157 -10.84 -12.44 11.32
CA THR A 157 -11.86 -13.24 10.61
C THR A 157 -11.64 -14.74 10.75
N LYS A 158 -10.46 -15.17 11.24
CA LYS A 158 -10.01 -16.58 11.29
C LYS A 158 -9.94 -17.24 9.90
N ILE A 159 -9.83 -16.45 8.83
CA ILE A 159 -9.68 -16.94 7.46
C ILE A 159 -8.21 -16.90 7.09
N ASN A 160 -7.52 -18.04 7.10
CA ASN A 160 -6.08 -18.14 6.83
C ASN A 160 -5.73 -18.02 5.33
N SER A 161 -6.64 -18.48 4.46
CA SER A 161 -6.46 -18.43 3.00
C SER A 161 -6.55 -17.01 2.48
N THR A 162 -5.49 -16.55 1.80
CA THR A 162 -5.47 -15.23 1.14
C THR A 162 -6.56 -15.12 0.09
N THR A 163 -6.77 -16.18 -0.70
CA THR A 163 -7.80 -16.21 -1.74
C THR A 163 -9.20 -16.11 -1.15
N ASP A 164 -9.48 -16.86 -0.09
CA ASP A 164 -10.82 -16.84 0.50
C ASP A 164 -11.11 -15.51 1.19
N LEU A 165 -10.11 -14.91 1.86
CA LEU A 165 -10.30 -13.60 2.45
C LEU A 165 -10.56 -12.52 1.36
N ILE A 166 -9.83 -12.55 0.23
CA ILE A 166 -10.11 -11.65 -0.90
C ILE A 166 -11.52 -11.89 -1.47
N LYS A 167 -11.92 -13.16 -1.65
CA LYS A 167 -13.30 -13.49 -2.08
C LYS A 167 -14.33 -12.90 -1.11
N GLY A 168 -14.12 -13.08 0.19
CA GLY A 168 -15.00 -12.51 1.22
C GLY A 168 -15.07 -10.99 1.16
N VAL A 169 -13.95 -10.29 0.94
CA VAL A 169 -13.92 -8.84 0.77
C VAL A 169 -14.70 -8.42 -0.49
N VAL A 170 -14.49 -9.11 -1.63
CA VAL A 170 -15.22 -8.81 -2.89
C VAL A 170 -16.72 -9.00 -2.71
N LEU A 171 -17.14 -10.07 -2.06
CA LEU A 171 -18.58 -10.32 -1.82
C LEU A 171 -19.17 -9.33 -0.80
N LYS A 172 -18.39 -8.87 0.14
CA LYS A 172 -18.79 -7.76 1.03
C LYS A 172 -18.98 -6.47 0.26
N ILE A 173 -18.12 -6.17 -0.72
CA ILE A 173 -18.28 -5.03 -1.63
C ILE A 173 -19.57 -5.17 -2.42
N ASN A 174 -19.82 -6.36 -2.99
CA ASN A 174 -21.06 -6.64 -3.70
C ASN A 174 -22.29 -6.35 -2.84
N ASP A 175 -22.31 -6.85 -1.63
CA ASP A 175 -23.41 -6.68 -0.69
C ASP A 175 -23.64 -5.20 -0.34
N ASP A 176 -22.58 -4.47 0.00
CA ASP A 176 -22.67 -3.10 0.48
C ASP A 176 -22.92 -2.06 -0.63
N VAL A 177 -22.35 -2.28 -1.84
CA VAL A 177 -22.40 -1.28 -2.93
C VAL A 177 -23.47 -1.60 -3.95
N LEU A 178 -23.59 -2.87 -4.38
CA LEU A 178 -24.47 -3.22 -5.48
C LEU A 178 -25.84 -3.71 -5.00
N VAL A 179 -25.89 -4.51 -3.93
CA VAL A 179 -27.13 -5.11 -3.43
C VAL A 179 -27.85 -4.16 -2.47
N ASN A 180 -27.24 -3.88 -1.32
CA ASN A 180 -27.88 -3.10 -0.25
C ASN A 180 -27.68 -1.57 -0.40
N LYS A 181 -26.82 -1.14 -1.32
CA LYS A 181 -26.53 0.29 -1.61
C LYS A 181 -26.37 1.13 -0.34
N LYS A 182 -25.45 0.73 0.56
CA LYS A 182 -25.24 1.39 1.85
C LYS A 182 -24.76 2.82 1.67
N LEU A 183 -25.65 3.78 1.80
CA LEU A 183 -25.41 5.21 1.54
C LEU A 183 -24.19 5.77 2.27
N LYS A 184 -23.97 5.38 3.54
CA LYS A 184 -22.81 5.84 4.31
C LYS A 184 -21.48 5.39 3.66
N THR A 185 -21.38 4.14 3.25
CA THR A 185 -20.19 3.57 2.61
C THR A 185 -19.97 4.17 1.21
N ILE A 186 -21.04 4.28 0.42
CA ILE A 186 -21.01 4.88 -0.92
C ILE A 186 -20.55 6.34 -0.84
N LYS A 187 -21.08 7.12 0.11
CA LYS A 187 -20.67 8.52 0.30
C LYS A 187 -19.20 8.65 0.68
N ALA A 188 -18.71 7.79 1.58
CA ALA A 188 -17.29 7.77 1.96
C ALA A 188 -16.39 7.46 0.76
N LEU A 189 -16.76 6.47 -0.06
CA LEU A 189 -16.04 6.10 -1.28
C LEU A 189 -16.04 7.23 -2.32
N LYS A 190 -17.19 7.89 -2.55
CA LYS A 190 -17.28 9.03 -3.48
C LYS A 190 -16.41 10.20 -3.02
N ASN A 191 -16.31 10.48 -1.72
CA ASN A 191 -15.41 11.50 -1.19
C ASN A 191 -13.94 11.17 -1.46
N ILE A 192 -13.54 9.89 -1.37
CA ILE A 192 -12.17 9.47 -1.71
C ILE A 192 -11.90 9.66 -3.20
N VAL A 193 -12.83 9.27 -4.06
CA VAL A 193 -12.71 9.48 -5.51
C VAL A 193 -12.52 10.96 -5.81
N ALA A 194 -13.36 11.83 -5.27
CA ALA A 194 -13.27 13.28 -5.48
C ALA A 194 -11.93 13.89 -5.00
N ALA A 195 -11.26 13.26 -4.03
CA ALA A 195 -9.97 13.71 -3.51
C ALA A 195 -8.75 13.11 -4.27
N THR A 196 -8.96 12.12 -5.14
CA THR A 196 -7.86 11.36 -5.79
C THR A 196 -7.84 11.50 -7.31
N ILE A 197 -8.88 12.03 -7.90
CA ILE A 197 -9.02 12.36 -9.32
C ILE A 197 -9.01 13.89 -9.47
#